data_ae508e9451a09866a33e104fa5de8c89
#
_entry.id   ae508e9451a09866a33e104fa5de8c89
#
_cell.length_a   1.000
_cell.length_b   1.000
_cell.length_c   1.000
_cell.angle_alpha   90.00
_cell.angle_beta   90.00
_cell.angle_gamma   90.00
#
_symmetry.space_group_name_H-M   'P 1'
#
loop_
_entity.id
_entity.type
_entity.pdbx_description
1 polymer ?
#
loop_
_entity_poly.entity_id
_entity_poly.type
_entity_poly.pdbx_seq_one_letter_code
_entity_poly.pdbx_strand_id
1 'polypeptide(L)'
;MNRLLTVSEKEDKSVLERDMLFATLDVQQRNVTSQSGRQFILIDTVGFVSKLPHSMVEAFKATMEEVTYADLLLHVVDSSYENHDFHIEVTDRVLEEIGAGDKEKIMVYNKCDLPHDDIICPAGCENIEISAKTGENINQLLHMIESRLFGNYVKAKLLIPYDRGDISSYLCSEATVTIMDYKENGTYFEAELKEADYRRLKKYEAL
;
A
#
# COMPACT_ATOMS: atom_id res chain seq x y z
N MET A 1 0.51 11.33 -6.22
CA MET A 1 -0.71 10.61 -6.66
C MET A 1 -0.74 10.23 -8.14
N ASN A 2 -0.55 11.18 -9.09
CA ASN A 2 -0.59 10.90 -10.54
C ASN A 2 0.34 9.77 -11.00
N ARG A 3 1.56 9.63 -10.42
CA ARG A 3 2.51 8.57 -10.79
C ARG A 3 2.06 7.18 -10.36
N LEU A 4 1.42 7.03 -9.21
CA LEU A 4 0.85 5.76 -8.76
C LEU A 4 -0.28 5.32 -9.71
N LEU A 5 -1.13 6.25 -10.13
CA LEU A 5 -2.20 6.00 -11.10
C LEU A 5 -1.67 5.60 -12.47
N THR A 6 -0.58 6.24 -12.95
CA THR A 6 0.05 5.91 -14.23
C THR A 6 0.61 4.49 -14.25
N VAL A 7 1.19 4.04 -13.13
CA VAL A 7 1.74 2.68 -13.00
C VAL A 7 0.65 1.61 -12.94
N SER A 8 -0.53 1.94 -12.44
CA SER A 8 -1.66 1.01 -12.32
C SER A 8 -2.53 0.86 -13.56
N GLU A 9 -2.19 1.50 -14.68
CA GLU A 9 -2.89 1.41 -15.99
C GLU A 9 -4.42 1.61 -15.98
N LYS A 10 -4.97 2.52 -15.18
CA LYS A 10 -6.38 2.93 -15.33
C LYS A 10 -6.57 4.43 -15.20
N GLU A 11 -6.92 4.97 -16.36
CA GLU A 11 -7.70 6.17 -16.72
C GLU A 11 -7.58 7.46 -15.90
N ASP A 12 -6.85 8.40 -16.55
CA ASP A 12 -7.34 9.68 -17.05
C ASP A 12 -8.31 10.46 -16.15
N LYS A 13 -7.75 11.00 -15.07
CA LYS A 13 -8.01 12.38 -14.68
C LYS A 13 -6.69 12.92 -14.16
N SER A 14 -5.96 13.66 -15.01
CA SER A 14 -4.80 14.43 -14.59
C SER A 14 -5.20 15.35 -13.44
N VAL A 15 -4.73 15.04 -12.24
CA VAL A 15 -4.81 15.96 -11.12
C VAL A 15 -3.82 17.08 -11.40
N LEU A 16 -4.28 18.31 -11.36
CA LEU A 16 -3.43 19.48 -11.50
C LEU A 16 -2.35 19.46 -10.42
N GLU A 17 -1.11 19.21 -10.82
CA GLU A 17 0.05 19.43 -9.98
C GLU A 17 0.21 20.95 -9.79
N ARG A 18 -0.15 21.45 -8.63
CA ARG A 18 0.14 22.81 -8.23
C ARG A 18 0.92 22.78 -6.93
N ASP A 19 2.01 23.52 -6.89
CA ASP A 19 2.73 23.90 -5.68
C ASP A 19 1.84 24.86 -4.85
N MET A 20 0.77 24.35 -4.30
CA MET A 20 -0.16 25.11 -3.46
C MET A 20 -0.30 24.43 -2.12
N LEU A 21 0.00 25.16 -1.06
CA LEU A 21 -0.49 24.87 0.29
C LEU A 21 -2.01 24.73 0.20
N PHE A 22 -2.57 23.57 0.65
CA PHE A 22 -4.00 23.26 0.55
C PHE A 22 -4.53 22.92 -0.86
N ALA A 23 -3.75 22.19 -1.67
CA ALA A 23 -4.22 21.72 -2.97
C ALA A 23 -5.42 20.75 -2.87
N THR A 24 -5.62 20.13 -1.71
CA THR A 24 -6.73 19.21 -1.43
C THR A 24 -7.47 19.68 -0.19
N LEU A 25 -8.67 20.25 -0.36
CA LEU A 25 -9.59 20.57 0.74
C LEU A 25 -10.61 19.44 0.95
N ASP A 26 -10.86 18.66 -0.10
CA ASP A 26 -11.75 17.50 -0.08
C ASP A 26 -10.92 16.21 -0.16
N VAL A 27 -11.28 15.21 0.62
CA VAL A 27 -10.71 13.87 0.55
C VAL A 27 -10.94 13.29 -0.84
N GLN A 28 -9.88 12.92 -1.52
CA GLN A 28 -9.97 12.25 -2.80
C GLN A 28 -9.73 10.75 -2.65
N GLN A 29 -10.75 9.97 -2.92
CA GLN A 29 -10.66 8.52 -2.94
C GLN A 29 -10.44 8.02 -4.37
N ARG A 30 -9.51 7.09 -4.56
CA ARG A 30 -9.20 6.50 -5.85
C ARG A 30 -9.01 5.00 -5.75
N ASN A 31 -9.68 4.26 -6.63
CA ASN A 31 -9.42 2.84 -6.79
C ASN A 31 -8.09 2.65 -7.54
N VAL A 32 -7.19 1.90 -6.95
CA VAL A 32 -5.91 1.51 -7.54
C VAL A 32 -5.93 0.00 -7.76
N THR A 33 -5.57 -0.41 -8.97
CA THR A 33 -5.34 -1.82 -9.28
C THR A 33 -3.84 -2.04 -9.41
N SER A 34 -3.30 -2.94 -8.61
CA SER A 34 -1.89 -3.28 -8.65
C SER A 34 -1.53 -4.15 -9.84
N GLN A 35 -0.23 -4.37 -10.07
CA GLN A 35 0.26 -5.25 -11.14
C GLN A 35 -0.18 -6.70 -10.95
N SER A 36 -0.45 -7.14 -9.72
CA SER A 36 -1.00 -8.47 -9.42
C SER A 36 -2.52 -8.57 -9.63
N GLY A 37 -3.18 -7.46 -10.03
CA GLY A 37 -4.63 -7.40 -10.25
C GLY A 37 -5.44 -7.14 -8.99
N ARG A 38 -4.82 -6.92 -7.84
CA ARG A 38 -5.51 -6.60 -6.58
C ARG A 38 -5.94 -5.16 -6.54
N GLN A 39 -7.07 -4.89 -5.91
CA GLN A 39 -7.65 -3.57 -5.82
C GLN A 39 -7.62 -3.07 -4.38
N PHE A 40 -7.24 -1.82 -4.21
CA PHE A 40 -7.33 -1.09 -2.95
C PHE A 40 -7.74 0.36 -3.21
N ILE A 41 -8.21 1.02 -2.17
CA ILE A 41 -8.59 2.42 -2.23
C ILE A 41 -7.42 3.24 -1.69
N LEU A 42 -6.91 4.15 -2.50
CA LEU A 42 -5.95 5.17 -2.07
C LEU A 42 -6.71 6.44 -1.73
N ILE A 43 -6.54 6.90 -0.50
CA ILE A 43 -7.19 8.12 0.01
C ILE A 43 -6.12 9.20 0.15
N ASP A 44 -6.30 10.31 -0.57
CA ASP A 44 -5.46 11.49 -0.46
C ASP A 44 -6.08 12.45 0.55
N THR A 45 -5.33 12.73 1.61
CA THR A 45 -5.76 13.61 2.68
C THR A 45 -5.14 14.99 2.54
N VAL A 46 -5.64 15.95 3.29
CA VAL A 46 -5.02 17.29 3.39
C VAL A 46 -3.64 17.15 4.04
N GLY A 47 -2.63 17.80 3.46
CA GLY A 47 -1.27 17.80 4.03
C GLY A 47 -1.22 18.48 5.40
N PHE A 48 -0.41 17.92 6.30
CA PHE A 48 -0.13 18.54 7.60
C PHE A 48 0.67 19.82 7.38
N VAL A 49 0.08 20.95 7.78
CA VAL A 49 0.75 22.26 7.72
C VAL A 49 0.94 22.74 9.14
N SER A 50 2.18 23.05 9.50
CA SER A 50 2.61 23.47 10.84
C SER A 50 1.93 24.74 11.38
N LYS A 51 1.03 25.37 10.60
CA LYS A 51 0.28 26.59 10.99
C LYS A 51 -1.15 26.53 10.46
N LEU A 52 -1.91 25.49 10.82
CA LEU A 52 -3.36 25.45 10.54
C LEU A 52 -4.06 26.53 11.39
N PRO A 53 -4.83 27.44 10.78
CA PRO A 53 -5.70 28.36 11.53
C PRO A 53 -6.69 27.57 12.38
N HIS A 54 -6.97 28.02 13.60
CA HIS A 54 -7.92 27.37 14.52
C HIS A 54 -9.31 27.10 13.90
N SER A 55 -9.75 27.94 12.97
CA SER A 55 -11.02 27.77 12.25
C SER A 55 -11.02 26.59 11.27
N MET A 56 -9.85 26.06 10.87
CA MET A 56 -9.70 24.89 9.99
C MET A 56 -9.51 23.59 10.75
N VAL A 57 -9.26 23.64 12.06
CA VAL A 57 -9.00 22.45 12.88
C VAL A 57 -10.20 21.50 12.90
N GLU A 58 -11.45 22.02 12.91
CA GLU A 58 -12.65 21.17 12.89
C GLU A 58 -12.87 20.49 11.53
N ALA A 59 -12.68 21.23 10.42
CA ALA A 59 -12.73 20.63 9.08
C ALA A 59 -11.61 19.61 8.87
N PHE A 60 -10.43 19.89 9.41
CA PHE A 60 -9.28 18.99 9.40
C PHE A 60 -9.54 17.72 10.21
N LYS A 61 -10.17 17.83 11.40
CA LYS A 61 -10.56 16.67 12.21
C LYS A 61 -11.51 15.73 11.47
N ALA A 62 -12.53 16.27 10.79
CA ALA A 62 -13.46 15.45 10.01
C ALA A 62 -12.74 14.67 8.89
N THR A 63 -11.77 15.30 8.23
CA THR A 63 -10.93 14.64 7.21
C THR A 63 -10.00 13.58 7.83
N MET A 64 -9.54 13.82 9.07
CA MET A 64 -8.69 12.90 9.81
C MET A 64 -9.43 11.69 10.36
N GLU A 65 -10.76 11.76 10.53
CA GLU A 65 -11.54 10.58 10.92
C GLU A 65 -11.35 9.42 9.93
N GLU A 66 -11.19 9.70 8.64
CA GLU A 66 -10.92 8.66 7.63
C GLU A 66 -9.59 7.93 7.85
N VAL A 67 -8.58 8.62 8.41
CA VAL A 67 -7.29 8.02 8.74
C VAL A 67 -7.45 6.91 9.78
N THR A 68 -8.41 7.05 10.70
CA THR A 68 -8.68 6.03 11.73
C THR A 68 -9.27 4.74 11.16
N TYR A 69 -9.87 4.78 9.98
CA TYR A 69 -10.43 3.60 9.29
C TYR A 69 -9.46 2.98 8.29
N ALA A 70 -8.35 3.65 7.96
CA ALA A 70 -7.38 3.11 7.02
C ALA A 70 -6.70 1.83 7.56
N ASP A 71 -6.45 0.86 6.68
CA ASP A 71 -5.72 -0.36 7.01
C ASP A 71 -4.20 -0.13 7.02
N LEU A 72 -3.73 0.83 6.23
CA LEU A 72 -2.31 1.18 6.10
C LEU A 72 -2.16 2.68 5.87
N LEU A 73 -1.21 3.31 6.54
CA LEU A 73 -0.87 4.71 6.35
C LEU A 73 0.39 4.85 5.49
N LEU A 74 0.36 5.76 4.54
CA LEU A 74 1.54 6.22 3.82
C LEU A 74 1.90 7.62 4.34
N HIS A 75 2.94 7.69 5.18
CA HIS A 75 3.44 8.96 5.69
C HIS A 75 4.43 9.55 4.68
N VAL A 76 3.94 10.44 3.82
CA VAL A 76 4.73 11.02 2.74
C VAL A 76 5.45 12.28 3.23
N VAL A 77 6.77 12.27 3.12
CA VAL A 77 7.68 13.32 3.59
C VAL A 77 8.46 13.88 2.40
N ASP A 78 8.65 15.18 2.35
CA ASP A 78 9.56 15.83 1.41
C ASP A 78 11.00 15.69 1.92
N SER A 79 11.79 14.81 1.30
CA SER A 79 13.16 14.54 1.72
C SER A 79 14.12 15.72 1.46
N SER A 80 13.77 16.60 0.54
CA SER A 80 14.60 17.78 0.23
C SER A 80 14.48 18.92 1.24
N TYR A 81 13.59 18.78 2.23
CA TYR A 81 13.38 19.81 3.25
C TYR A 81 14.22 19.54 4.50
N GLU A 82 15.11 20.46 4.85
CA GLU A 82 16.08 20.32 5.96
C GLU A 82 15.48 19.99 7.33
N ASN A 83 14.23 20.39 7.60
CA ASN A 83 13.54 20.14 8.86
C ASN A 83 12.44 19.08 8.74
N HIS A 84 12.58 18.09 7.87
CA HIS A 84 11.57 17.06 7.66
C HIS A 84 11.29 16.24 8.94
N ASP A 85 12.27 16.03 9.81
CA ASP A 85 12.09 15.32 11.09
C ASP A 85 11.08 16.02 12.00
N PHE A 86 11.12 17.36 12.08
CA PHE A 86 10.12 18.12 12.83
C PHE A 86 8.70 17.90 12.29
N HIS A 87 8.54 17.82 10.97
CA HIS A 87 7.24 17.56 10.37
C HIS A 87 6.77 16.14 10.66
N ILE A 88 7.67 15.16 10.68
CA ILE A 88 7.37 13.78 11.07
C ILE A 88 6.83 13.74 12.52
N GLU A 89 7.56 14.36 13.46
CA GLU A 89 7.15 14.42 14.86
C GLU A 89 5.77 15.06 15.06
N VAL A 90 5.51 16.18 14.35
CA VAL A 90 4.21 16.86 14.43
C VAL A 90 3.10 15.96 13.89
N THR A 91 3.34 15.29 12.77
CA THR A 91 2.36 14.38 12.18
C THR A 91 2.08 13.19 13.11
N ASP A 92 3.12 12.57 13.67
CA ASP A 92 2.98 11.44 14.59
C ASP A 92 2.18 11.83 15.85
N ARG A 93 2.43 13.00 16.42
CA ARG A 93 1.65 13.53 17.55
C ARG A 93 0.17 13.69 17.20
N VAL A 94 -0.13 14.22 16.01
CA VAL A 94 -1.53 14.36 15.57
C VAL A 94 -2.18 13.00 15.35
N LEU A 95 -1.46 12.03 14.77
CA LEU A 95 -1.95 10.65 14.63
C LEU A 95 -2.27 10.03 15.98
N GLU A 96 -1.45 10.26 17.01
CA GLU A 96 -1.72 9.83 18.38
C GLU A 96 -2.99 10.49 18.95
N GLU A 97 -3.13 11.81 18.78
CA GLU A 97 -4.29 12.57 19.28
C GLU A 97 -5.62 12.12 18.67
N ILE A 98 -5.63 11.66 17.42
CA ILE A 98 -6.84 11.13 16.76
C ILE A 98 -7.03 9.61 16.95
N GLY A 99 -6.13 8.94 17.71
CA GLY A 99 -6.20 7.50 17.96
C GLY A 99 -5.72 6.62 16.82
N ALA A 100 -4.89 7.17 15.93
CA ALA A 100 -4.28 6.45 14.79
C ALA A 100 -2.77 6.20 14.97
N GLY A 101 -2.20 6.46 16.14
CA GLY A 101 -0.77 6.32 16.41
C GLY A 101 -0.24 4.89 16.25
N ASP A 102 -1.06 3.88 16.59
CA ASP A 102 -0.71 2.46 16.49
C ASP A 102 -0.96 1.86 15.09
N LYS A 103 -1.43 2.65 14.13
CA LYS A 103 -1.67 2.19 12.77
C LYS A 103 -0.37 1.79 12.09
N GLU A 104 -0.44 0.71 11.32
CA GLU A 104 0.68 0.32 10.46
C GLU A 104 0.96 1.42 9.44
N LYS A 105 2.24 1.84 9.33
CA LYS A 105 2.64 2.92 8.43
C LYS A 105 3.91 2.59 7.67
N ILE A 106 3.97 3.06 6.42
CA ILE A 106 5.17 3.09 5.59
C ILE A 106 5.61 4.55 5.49
N MET A 107 6.88 4.83 5.85
CA MET A 107 7.49 6.13 5.64
C MET A 107 7.92 6.26 4.19
N VAL A 108 7.40 7.27 3.50
CA VAL A 108 7.66 7.49 2.07
C VAL A 108 8.38 8.82 1.90
N TYR A 109 9.69 8.78 1.72
CA TYR A 109 10.52 9.97 1.48
C TYR A 109 10.48 10.32 0.00
N ASN A 110 9.70 11.34 -0.33
CA ASN A 110 9.51 11.79 -1.71
C ASN A 110 10.53 12.85 -2.09
N LYS A 111 10.76 13.03 -3.39
CA LYS A 111 11.69 13.94 -4.02
C LYS A 111 13.16 13.50 -3.89
N CYS A 112 13.44 12.21 -3.83
CA CYS A 112 14.82 11.67 -3.83
C CYS A 112 15.65 12.07 -5.07
N ASP A 113 15.02 12.63 -6.10
CA ASP A 113 15.69 13.24 -7.26
C ASP A 113 16.34 14.61 -6.96
N LEU A 114 16.09 15.18 -5.79
CA LEU A 114 16.69 16.42 -5.31
C LEU A 114 17.78 16.12 -4.27
N PRO A 115 18.76 17.02 -4.07
CA PRO A 115 19.74 16.88 -3.00
C PRO A 115 19.03 16.84 -1.63
N HIS A 116 19.40 15.88 -0.80
CA HIS A 116 18.93 15.72 0.58
C HIS A 116 20.01 15.06 1.42
N ASP A 117 19.92 15.21 2.74
CA ASP A 117 20.79 14.53 3.68
C ASP A 117 20.41 13.05 3.80
N ASP A 118 21.32 12.25 4.37
CA ASP A 118 21.04 10.82 4.63
C ASP A 118 19.84 10.66 5.57
N ILE A 119 18.88 9.86 5.14
CA ILE A 119 17.66 9.60 5.89
C ILE A 119 17.95 8.57 6.99
N ILE A 120 17.81 8.98 8.24
CA ILE A 120 17.97 8.10 9.41
C ILE A 120 16.58 7.68 9.90
N CYS A 121 16.18 6.48 9.55
CA CYS A 121 14.91 5.92 10.06
C CYS A 121 15.09 5.23 11.41
N PRO A 122 14.12 5.35 12.32
CA PRO A 122 14.08 4.57 13.55
C PRO A 122 14.10 3.07 13.25
N ALA A 123 14.78 2.29 14.09
CA ALA A 123 14.83 0.84 13.95
C ALA A 123 13.42 0.23 13.98
N GLY A 124 13.11 -0.59 12.98
CA GLY A 124 11.80 -1.25 12.83
C GLY A 124 10.76 -0.43 12.05
N CYS A 125 11.06 0.78 11.61
CA CYS A 125 10.20 1.55 10.71
C CYS A 125 10.45 1.12 9.26
N GLU A 126 9.41 0.73 8.56
CA GLU A 126 9.50 0.45 7.13
C GLU A 126 9.49 1.76 6.34
N ASN A 127 10.47 1.93 5.47
CA ASN A 127 10.63 3.16 4.73
C ASN A 127 11.07 2.93 3.29
N ILE A 128 10.84 3.92 2.43
CA ILE A 128 11.26 3.92 1.04
C ILE A 128 11.47 5.35 0.56
N GLU A 129 12.54 5.55 -0.20
CA GLU A 129 12.77 6.79 -0.94
C GLU A 129 12.21 6.68 -2.34
N ILE A 130 11.44 7.68 -2.76
CA ILE A 130 10.82 7.74 -4.08
C ILE A 130 10.99 9.10 -4.73
N SER A 131 10.82 9.15 -6.04
CA SER A 131 10.50 10.40 -6.74
C SER A 131 9.17 10.25 -7.49
N ALA A 132 8.15 10.91 -7.00
CA ALA A 132 6.87 10.99 -7.71
C ALA A 132 7.01 11.69 -9.07
N LYS A 133 7.99 12.57 -9.23
CA LYS A 133 8.28 13.29 -10.45
C LYS A 133 8.91 12.41 -11.53
N THR A 134 9.94 11.64 -11.17
CA THR A 134 10.67 10.77 -12.12
C THR A 134 10.05 9.38 -12.25
N GLY A 135 9.32 8.94 -11.24
CA GLY A 135 8.77 7.58 -11.11
C GLY A 135 9.72 6.60 -10.44
N GLU A 136 10.83 7.08 -9.88
CA GLU A 136 11.80 6.27 -9.18
C GLU A 136 11.17 5.59 -7.96
N ASN A 137 11.44 4.29 -7.81
CA ASN A 137 10.96 3.41 -6.74
C ASN A 137 9.43 3.33 -6.54
N ILE A 138 8.60 3.87 -7.46
CA ILE A 138 7.14 3.79 -7.36
C ILE A 138 6.64 2.34 -7.42
N ASN A 139 7.22 1.50 -8.29
CA ASN A 139 6.86 0.08 -8.36
C ASN A 139 7.20 -0.66 -7.06
N GLN A 140 8.32 -0.32 -6.42
CA GLN A 140 8.70 -0.89 -5.15
C GLN A 140 7.74 -0.47 -4.04
N LEU A 141 7.34 0.81 -3.98
CA LEU A 141 6.31 1.28 -3.06
C LEU A 141 4.98 0.52 -3.24
N LEU A 142 4.53 0.34 -4.49
CA LEU A 142 3.31 -0.45 -4.76
C LEU A 142 3.43 -1.88 -4.26
N HIS A 143 4.58 -2.52 -4.44
CA HIS A 143 4.82 -3.87 -3.94
C HIS A 143 4.80 -3.93 -2.40
N MET A 144 5.38 -2.93 -1.73
CA MET A 144 5.33 -2.81 -0.27
C MET A 144 3.87 -2.66 0.23
N ILE A 145 3.09 -1.78 -0.41
CA ILE A 145 1.66 -1.60 -0.10
C ILE A 145 0.90 -2.92 -0.26
N GLU A 146 1.08 -3.62 -1.39
CA GLU A 146 0.44 -4.92 -1.62
C GLU A 146 0.80 -5.95 -0.56
N SER A 147 2.09 -6.05 -0.25
CA SER A 147 2.59 -6.98 0.76
C SER A 147 1.97 -6.73 2.13
N ARG A 148 1.75 -5.46 2.49
CA ARG A 148 1.13 -5.08 3.77
C ARG A 148 -0.37 -5.29 3.78
N LEU A 149 -1.08 -4.82 2.77
CA LEU A 149 -2.55 -4.93 2.72
C LEU A 149 -3.04 -6.37 2.51
N PHE A 150 -2.33 -7.15 1.70
CA PHE A 150 -2.80 -8.48 1.28
C PHE A 150 -1.94 -9.62 1.83
N GLY A 151 -0.82 -9.32 2.46
CA GLY A 151 0.17 -10.29 2.92
C GLY A 151 1.04 -10.84 1.79
N ASN A 152 1.99 -11.72 2.16
CA ASN A 152 2.84 -12.38 1.19
C ASN A 152 2.06 -13.48 0.47
N TYR A 153 1.95 -13.36 -0.83
CA TYR A 153 1.36 -14.39 -1.69
C TYR A 153 2.43 -15.09 -2.50
N VAL A 154 2.22 -16.36 -2.72
CA VAL A 154 3.12 -17.22 -3.48
C VAL A 154 2.35 -17.83 -4.63
N LYS A 155 2.92 -17.75 -5.84
CA LYS A 155 2.42 -18.53 -6.98
C LYS A 155 2.92 -19.95 -6.85
N ALA A 156 2.00 -20.89 -6.77
CA ALA A 156 2.30 -22.30 -6.59
C ALA A 156 1.62 -23.14 -7.66
N LYS A 157 2.31 -24.22 -8.04
CA LYS A 157 1.77 -25.31 -8.86
C LYS A 157 1.52 -26.49 -7.95
N LEU A 158 0.27 -26.87 -7.79
CA LEU A 158 -0.15 -27.89 -6.84
C LEU A 158 -0.88 -29.01 -7.56
N LEU A 159 -0.57 -30.26 -7.20
CA LEU A 159 -1.34 -31.44 -7.62
C LEU A 159 -2.06 -32.02 -6.40
N ILE A 160 -3.35 -31.80 -6.33
CA ILE A 160 -4.18 -32.19 -5.19
C ILE A 160 -4.85 -33.54 -5.51
N PRO A 161 -4.55 -34.61 -4.75
CA PRO A 161 -5.18 -35.90 -4.94
C PRO A 161 -6.71 -35.82 -4.81
N TYR A 162 -7.42 -36.69 -5.52
CA TYR A 162 -8.89 -36.68 -5.55
C TYR A 162 -9.56 -36.95 -4.20
N ASP A 163 -8.86 -37.63 -3.29
CA ASP A 163 -9.32 -37.89 -1.92
C ASP A 163 -9.20 -36.62 -0.99
N ARG A 164 -8.60 -35.56 -1.50
CA ARG A 164 -8.43 -34.27 -0.79
C ARG A 164 -9.30 -33.18 -1.41
N GLY A 165 -10.57 -33.48 -1.63
CA GLY A 165 -11.55 -32.52 -2.11
C GLY A 165 -11.74 -31.30 -1.21
N ASP A 166 -11.44 -31.44 0.09
CA ASP A 166 -11.38 -30.37 1.07
C ASP A 166 -10.38 -29.27 0.64
N ILE A 167 -9.19 -29.65 0.19
CA ILE A 167 -8.14 -28.74 -0.26
C ILE A 167 -8.51 -28.09 -1.59
N SER A 168 -9.05 -28.88 -2.53
CA SER A 168 -9.50 -28.34 -3.83
C SER A 168 -10.58 -27.29 -3.66
N SER A 169 -11.57 -27.52 -2.79
CA SER A 169 -12.60 -26.54 -2.46
C SER A 169 -12.02 -25.29 -1.80
N TYR A 170 -11.09 -25.47 -0.87
CA TYR A 170 -10.39 -24.35 -0.22
C TYR A 170 -9.63 -23.48 -1.24
N LEU A 171 -8.85 -24.08 -2.14
CA LEU A 171 -8.15 -23.36 -3.20
C LEU A 171 -9.10 -22.56 -4.09
N CYS A 172 -10.23 -23.13 -4.46
CA CYS A 172 -11.21 -22.44 -5.29
C CYS A 172 -11.91 -21.27 -4.57
N SER A 173 -12.03 -21.30 -3.22
CA SER A 173 -12.71 -20.25 -2.45
C SER A 173 -11.76 -19.14 -1.97
N GLU A 174 -10.52 -19.50 -1.57
CA GLU A 174 -9.61 -18.59 -0.84
C GLU A 174 -8.35 -18.20 -1.64
N ALA A 175 -8.05 -18.90 -2.73
CA ALA A 175 -6.89 -18.60 -3.57
C ALA A 175 -7.31 -18.05 -4.94
N THR A 176 -6.41 -17.28 -5.57
CA THR A 176 -6.61 -16.87 -6.97
C THR A 176 -6.12 -17.98 -7.89
N VAL A 177 -7.04 -18.83 -8.36
CA VAL A 177 -6.73 -19.93 -9.27
C VAL A 177 -6.65 -19.39 -10.70
N THR A 178 -5.50 -19.56 -11.35
CA THR A 178 -5.28 -19.16 -12.75
C THR A 178 -5.47 -20.33 -13.72
N ILE A 179 -5.09 -21.56 -13.30
CA ILE A 179 -5.26 -22.78 -14.10
C ILE A 179 -5.77 -23.88 -13.16
N MET A 180 -6.77 -24.60 -13.62
CA MET A 180 -7.25 -25.83 -13.00
C MET A 180 -7.41 -26.91 -14.09
N ASP A 181 -6.75 -28.05 -13.91
CA ASP A 181 -6.77 -29.14 -14.87
C ASP A 181 -6.85 -30.51 -14.14
N TYR A 182 -7.57 -31.47 -14.72
CA TYR A 182 -7.71 -32.80 -14.14
C TYR A 182 -6.65 -33.73 -14.73
N LYS A 183 -5.80 -34.28 -13.85
CA LYS A 183 -4.75 -35.25 -14.20
C LYS A 183 -5.10 -36.63 -13.67
N GLU A 184 -4.37 -37.66 -14.10
CA GLU A 184 -4.63 -39.05 -13.63
C GLU A 184 -4.60 -39.19 -12.11
N ASN A 185 -3.73 -38.44 -11.41
CA ASN A 185 -3.47 -38.59 -9.99
C ASN A 185 -4.11 -37.52 -9.12
N GLY A 186 -4.92 -36.59 -9.68
CA GLY A 186 -5.53 -35.51 -8.93
C GLY A 186 -5.87 -34.32 -9.79
N THR A 187 -6.27 -33.24 -9.14
CA THR A 187 -6.52 -31.95 -9.79
C THR A 187 -5.27 -31.06 -9.70
N TYR A 188 -4.78 -30.63 -10.83
CA TYR A 188 -3.67 -29.69 -10.94
C TYR A 188 -4.18 -28.25 -10.84
N PHE A 189 -3.51 -27.44 -10.01
CA PHE A 189 -3.79 -26.02 -9.84
C PHE A 189 -2.53 -25.19 -10.09
N GLU A 190 -2.66 -24.12 -10.86
CA GLU A 190 -1.78 -22.97 -10.74
C GLU A 190 -2.55 -21.89 -10.00
N ALA A 191 -2.09 -21.55 -8.82
CA ALA A 191 -2.81 -20.63 -7.94
C ALA A 191 -1.85 -19.71 -7.20
N GLU A 192 -2.33 -18.51 -6.93
CA GLU A 192 -1.71 -17.57 -6.03
C GLU A 192 -2.43 -17.64 -4.68
N LEU A 193 -1.69 -17.97 -3.62
CA LEU A 193 -2.20 -18.19 -2.28
C LEU A 193 -1.29 -17.54 -1.23
N LYS A 194 -1.83 -17.29 -0.04
CA LYS A 194 -1.07 -16.74 1.07
C LYS A 194 0.11 -17.64 1.41
N GLU A 195 1.26 -17.08 1.73
CA GLU A 195 2.46 -17.84 2.07
C GLU A 195 2.23 -18.84 3.21
N ALA A 196 1.40 -18.49 4.19
CA ALA A 196 1.03 -19.39 5.29
C ALA A 196 0.33 -20.66 4.77
N ASP A 197 -0.56 -20.51 3.79
CA ASP A 197 -1.29 -21.62 3.18
C ASP A 197 -0.40 -22.43 2.24
N TYR A 198 0.48 -21.74 1.49
CA TYR A 198 1.49 -22.42 0.69
C TYR A 198 2.37 -23.33 1.55
N ARG A 199 2.86 -22.86 2.70
CA ARG A 199 3.65 -23.70 3.62
C ARG A 199 2.93 -24.96 4.05
N ARG A 200 1.61 -24.90 4.28
CA ARG A 200 0.76 -26.06 4.63
C ARG A 200 0.54 -27.01 3.44
N LEU A 201 0.49 -26.44 2.22
CA LEU A 201 0.20 -27.19 0.98
C LEU A 201 1.45 -27.59 0.20
N LYS A 202 2.65 -27.18 0.65
CA LYS A 202 3.93 -27.44 -0.03
C LYS A 202 4.18 -28.91 -0.39
N LYS A 203 3.66 -29.85 0.40
CA LYS A 203 3.76 -31.29 0.11
C LYS A 203 3.01 -31.75 -1.15
N TYR A 204 2.15 -30.91 -1.70
CA TYR A 204 1.40 -31.16 -2.94
C TYR A 204 2.00 -30.37 -4.13
N GLU A 205 3.16 -29.78 -3.97
CA GLU A 205 3.82 -29.03 -5.04
C GLU A 205 4.14 -29.95 -6.23
N ALA A 206 3.66 -29.55 -7.41
CA ALA A 206 3.93 -30.23 -8.66
C ALA A 206 5.29 -29.79 -9.20
N LEU A 207 6.14 -30.76 -9.51
CA LEU A 207 7.45 -30.53 -10.11
C LEU A 207 7.33 -30.05 -11.57
#